data_6e4341d6694e46462a7a8a073748af38
#
_entry.id   6e4341d6694e46462a7a8a073748af38
#
_cell.length_a   1.000
_cell.length_b   1.000
_cell.length_c   1.000
_cell.angle_alpha   90.00
_cell.angle_beta   90.00
_cell.angle_gamma   90.00
#
_symmetry.space_group_name_H-M   'P 1'
#
loop_
_entity.id
_entity.type
_entity.pdbx_description
1 polymer ?
#
loop_
_entity_poly.entity_id
_entity_poly.type
_entity_poly.pdbx_seq_one_letter_code
_entity_poly.pdbx_strand_id
1 'polypeptide(L)'
;MTSVGYGAVTTNQVLVKLIDYYKREQKETEIKPFATKKFVSGGVIVKGEEGILVRFAGCCNPVPGDKIVGFVSRGRGVAVHRADCPNMRNVDDGRLIEVKWASSVSTSFDASIRVLGDDQGEILSCVSGLVAQLGYSITAINGRIDAKTKTSVVDFNVRLNSLHDLDSLLKKIKLNGKIIDAYRTST
;
A
#
# COMPACT_ATOMS: atom_id res chain seq x y z
N MET A 1 29.51 3.96 -50.57
CA MET A 1 29.97 5.34 -50.24
C MET A 1 30.96 5.92 -51.28
N THR A 2 31.05 5.38 -52.46
CA THR A 2 32.05 5.80 -53.47
C THR A 2 31.56 6.84 -54.47
N SER A 3 30.22 7.18 -54.46
CA SER A 3 29.64 8.08 -55.44
C SER A 3 29.77 9.59 -55.12
N VAL A 4 30.14 9.95 -53.89
CA VAL A 4 30.24 11.36 -53.49
C VAL A 4 31.54 11.98 -54.00
N GLY A 5 32.62 11.20 -54.21
CA GLY A 5 33.89 11.67 -54.72
C GLY A 5 33.97 11.90 -56.26
N TYR A 6 32.96 11.47 -57.03
CA TYR A 6 32.94 11.58 -58.51
C TYR A 6 31.98 12.62 -59.03
N GLY A 7 31.48 13.55 -58.19
CA GLY A 7 30.62 14.65 -58.64
C GLY A 7 29.19 14.25 -59.07
N ALA A 8 28.80 12.97 -58.96
CA ALA A 8 27.49 12.49 -59.32
C ALA A 8 26.41 12.80 -58.27
N VAL A 9 26.77 13.10 -57.00
CA VAL A 9 25.86 13.46 -55.93
C VAL A 9 26.44 14.64 -55.16
N THR A 10 25.72 15.72 -55.03
CA THR A 10 26.13 16.91 -54.27
C THR A 10 25.95 16.68 -52.76
N THR A 11 26.81 17.32 -51.95
CA THR A 11 26.71 17.29 -50.47
C THR A 11 25.33 17.69 -49.98
N ASN A 12 24.66 18.63 -50.65
CA ASN A 12 23.29 19.05 -50.33
C ASN A 12 22.24 17.93 -50.52
N GLN A 13 22.40 17.11 -51.56
CA GLN A 13 21.52 15.96 -51.82
C GLN A 13 21.68 14.87 -50.76
N VAL A 14 22.90 14.67 -50.26
CA VAL A 14 23.15 13.74 -49.15
C VAL A 14 22.56 14.27 -47.84
N LEU A 15 22.73 15.58 -47.57
CA LEU A 15 22.17 16.25 -46.39
C LEU A 15 20.64 16.17 -46.35
N VAL A 16 19.98 16.43 -47.46
CA VAL A 16 18.51 16.35 -47.55
C VAL A 16 18.01 14.92 -47.32
N LYS A 17 18.67 13.91 -47.91
CA LYS A 17 18.32 12.50 -47.61
C LYS A 17 18.59 12.06 -46.17
N LEU A 18 19.65 12.56 -45.55
CA LEU A 18 19.94 12.32 -44.14
C LEU A 18 18.88 12.97 -43.22
N ILE A 19 18.51 14.22 -43.51
CA ILE A 19 17.44 14.92 -42.78
C ILE A 19 16.11 14.19 -42.92
N ASP A 20 15.74 13.72 -44.13
CA ASP A 20 14.52 12.95 -44.36
C ASP A 20 14.55 11.58 -43.65
N TYR A 21 15.72 10.93 -43.56
CA TYR A 21 15.92 9.71 -42.83
C TYR A 21 15.73 9.93 -41.32
N TYR A 22 16.38 10.95 -40.73
CA TYR A 22 16.20 11.32 -39.34
C TYR A 22 14.78 11.76 -39.01
N LYS A 23 14.10 12.48 -39.90
CA LYS A 23 12.69 12.84 -39.74
C LYS A 23 11.75 11.63 -39.79
N ARG A 24 12.06 10.61 -40.59
CA ARG A 24 11.31 9.34 -40.60
C ARG A 24 11.52 8.55 -39.31
N GLU A 25 12.76 8.41 -38.85
CA GLU A 25 13.05 7.78 -37.55
C GLU A 25 12.37 8.50 -36.39
N GLN A 26 12.34 9.83 -36.39
CA GLN A 26 11.62 10.59 -35.34
C GLN A 26 10.09 10.48 -35.45
N LYS A 27 9.53 10.24 -36.65
CA LYS A 27 8.09 9.95 -36.78
C LYS A 27 7.70 8.55 -36.32
N GLU A 28 8.60 7.59 -36.42
CA GLU A 28 8.38 6.24 -35.86
C GLU A 28 8.54 6.19 -34.35
N THR A 29 9.19 7.20 -33.74
CA THR A 29 9.29 7.40 -32.29
C THR A 29 8.32 8.41 -31.71
N GLU A 30 7.24 8.77 -32.41
CA GLU A 30 6.06 9.29 -31.71
C GLU A 30 5.50 8.14 -30.86
N ILE A 31 6.09 7.99 -29.66
CA ILE A 31 5.52 7.25 -28.56
C ILE A 31 4.16 7.87 -28.31
N LYS A 32 3.10 7.25 -28.89
CA LYS A 32 1.73 7.55 -28.45
C LYS A 32 1.78 7.49 -26.94
N PRO A 33 1.30 8.53 -26.23
CA PRO A 33 1.27 8.45 -24.77
C PRO A 33 0.50 7.17 -24.44
N PHE A 34 1.21 6.15 -23.95
CA PHE A 34 0.59 4.94 -23.45
C PHE A 34 -0.47 5.41 -22.47
N ALA A 35 -1.73 5.11 -22.77
CA ALA A 35 -2.78 5.25 -21.80
C ALA A 35 -2.25 4.52 -20.57
N THR A 36 -1.92 5.26 -19.52
CA THR A 36 -1.35 4.73 -18.28
C THR A 36 -2.34 3.70 -17.76
N LYS A 37 -2.11 2.42 -18.09
CA LYS A 37 -2.85 1.32 -17.51
C LYS A 37 -2.54 1.40 -16.02
N LYS A 38 -3.55 1.78 -15.24
CA LYS A 38 -3.46 1.80 -13.79
C LYS A 38 -3.19 0.36 -13.35
N PHE A 39 -1.95 0.06 -12.99
CA PHE A 39 -1.60 -1.23 -12.45
C PHE A 39 -2.16 -1.32 -11.04
N VAL A 40 -3.13 -2.20 -10.84
CA VAL A 40 -3.72 -2.50 -9.53
C VAL A 40 -2.97 -3.71 -8.98
N SER A 41 -2.05 -3.50 -8.06
CA SER A 41 -1.37 -4.58 -7.35
C SER A 41 -1.86 -4.56 -5.90
N GLY A 42 -2.46 -5.67 -5.45
CA GLY A 42 -2.99 -5.79 -4.08
C GLY A 42 -4.08 -4.76 -3.71
N GLY A 43 -4.81 -4.22 -4.69
CA GLY A 43 -5.83 -3.19 -4.44
C GLY A 43 -5.29 -1.77 -4.31
N VAL A 44 -4.03 -1.52 -4.66
CA VAL A 44 -3.39 -0.20 -4.64
C VAL A 44 -2.96 0.19 -6.05
N ILE A 45 -3.18 1.45 -6.39
CA ILE A 45 -2.72 2.08 -7.64
C ILE A 45 -1.47 2.90 -7.30
N VAL A 46 -0.37 2.59 -7.96
CA VAL A 46 0.87 3.36 -7.88
C VAL A 46 0.89 4.36 -9.04
N LYS A 47 1.16 5.63 -8.74
CA LYS A 47 1.14 6.68 -9.76
C LYS A 47 2.52 6.76 -10.42
N GLY A 48 2.55 6.52 -11.75
CA GLY A 48 3.69 6.84 -12.61
C GLY A 48 4.57 5.70 -13.08
N GLU A 49 4.40 4.46 -12.59
CA GLU A 49 5.20 3.31 -13.07
C GLU A 49 4.37 2.04 -13.21
N GLU A 50 4.62 1.30 -14.29
CA GLU A 50 3.97 0.02 -14.59
C GLU A 50 4.77 -1.14 -13.99
N GLY A 51 4.07 -2.16 -13.50
CA GLY A 51 4.70 -3.42 -13.07
C GLY A 51 5.41 -3.41 -11.73
N ILE A 52 5.22 -2.37 -10.90
CA ILE A 52 5.85 -2.32 -9.58
C ILE A 52 5.21 -3.33 -8.63
N LEU A 53 6.05 -4.13 -8.00
CA LEU A 53 5.65 -5.00 -6.90
C LEU A 53 5.24 -4.15 -5.69
N VAL A 54 3.98 -4.28 -5.27
CA VAL A 54 3.44 -3.60 -4.08
C VAL A 54 3.35 -4.60 -2.92
N ARG A 55 3.77 -4.18 -1.75
CA ARG A 55 3.61 -4.92 -0.49
C ARG A 55 3.09 -4.00 0.60
N PHE A 56 2.25 -4.50 1.47
CA PHE A 56 1.80 -3.77 2.65
C PHE A 56 2.82 -3.88 3.77
N ALA A 57 3.09 -2.76 4.44
CA ALA A 57 4.05 -2.70 5.52
C ALA A 57 3.46 -3.30 6.81
N GLY A 58 4.12 -4.33 7.36
CA GLY A 58 3.68 -5.00 8.60
C GLY A 58 3.68 -4.10 9.83
N CYS A 59 4.49 -3.02 9.84
CA CYS A 59 4.55 -2.09 10.96
C CYS A 59 3.28 -1.27 11.19
N CYS A 60 2.41 -1.12 10.19
CA CYS A 60 1.19 -0.30 10.30
C CYS A 60 -0.05 -0.96 9.68
N ASN A 61 0.13 -2.07 8.95
CA ASN A 61 -0.94 -2.87 8.34
C ASN A 61 -2.07 -2.02 7.75
N PRO A 62 -1.81 -1.25 6.65
CA PRO A 62 -2.80 -0.37 6.08
C PRO A 62 -4.00 -1.14 5.54
N VAL A 63 -5.20 -0.63 5.77
CA VAL A 63 -6.47 -1.19 5.25
C VAL A 63 -7.16 -0.20 4.33
N PRO A 64 -8.02 -0.64 3.39
CA PRO A 64 -8.77 0.25 2.52
C PRO A 64 -9.56 1.30 3.29
N GLY A 65 -9.36 2.56 2.93
CA GLY A 65 -9.88 3.73 3.64
C GLY A 65 -8.82 4.51 4.41
N ASP A 66 -7.68 3.89 4.76
CA ASP A 66 -6.54 4.62 5.33
C ASP A 66 -5.94 5.60 4.32
N LYS A 67 -5.41 6.71 4.81
CA LYS A 67 -4.48 7.53 4.03
C LYS A 67 -3.16 6.78 3.92
N ILE A 68 -2.70 6.52 2.70
CA ILE A 68 -1.52 5.70 2.42
C ILE A 68 -0.43 6.47 1.66
N VAL A 69 0.81 6.04 1.86
CA VAL A 69 1.99 6.52 1.16
C VAL A 69 2.86 5.32 0.75
N GLY A 70 3.44 5.38 -0.45
CA GLY A 70 4.36 4.37 -0.94
C GLY A 70 5.80 4.73 -0.62
N PHE A 71 6.59 3.77 -0.17
CA PHE A 71 8.03 3.88 0.01
C PHE A 71 8.76 2.95 -0.97
N VAL A 72 9.58 3.54 -1.84
CA VAL A 72 10.35 2.80 -2.85
C VAL A 72 11.53 2.11 -2.20
N SER A 73 11.54 0.78 -2.20
CA SER A 73 12.63 -0.04 -1.69
C SER A 73 13.48 -0.56 -2.84
N ARG A 74 14.79 -0.38 -2.77
CA ARG A 74 15.72 -0.90 -3.79
C ARG A 74 15.57 -2.42 -3.92
N GLY A 75 15.19 -2.90 -5.11
CA GLY A 75 15.05 -4.33 -5.43
C GLY A 75 13.85 -5.05 -4.80
N ARG A 76 12.96 -4.34 -4.04
CA ARG A 76 11.81 -4.95 -3.36
C ARG A 76 10.46 -4.31 -3.71
N GLY A 77 10.43 -3.40 -4.67
CA GLY A 77 9.23 -2.67 -5.07
C GLY A 77 8.80 -1.59 -4.09
N VAL A 78 7.52 -1.31 -4.03
CA VAL A 78 6.93 -0.26 -3.19
C VAL A 78 6.29 -0.88 -1.94
N ALA A 79 6.77 -0.45 -0.77
CA ALA A 79 6.12 -0.74 0.51
C ALA A 79 5.06 0.33 0.78
N VAL A 80 3.80 -0.10 0.95
CA VAL A 80 2.69 0.80 1.26
C VAL A 80 2.54 0.91 2.77
N HIS A 81 2.64 2.12 3.27
CA HIS A 81 2.46 2.48 4.67
C HIS A 81 1.23 3.36 4.85
N ARG A 82 0.72 3.43 6.08
CA ARG A 82 -0.19 4.50 6.48
C ARG A 82 0.57 5.82 6.52
N ALA A 83 -0.09 6.90 6.15
CA ALA A 83 0.53 8.24 6.14
C ALA A 83 0.95 8.71 7.55
N ASP A 84 0.29 8.22 8.61
CA ASP A 84 0.58 8.51 10.02
C ASP A 84 1.57 7.53 10.66
N CYS A 85 2.14 6.60 9.90
CA CYS A 85 3.07 5.59 10.39
C CYS A 85 4.34 6.26 10.98
N PRO A 86 4.73 5.93 12.23
CA PRO A 86 5.95 6.48 12.83
C PRO A 86 7.22 6.26 11.98
N ASN A 87 7.29 5.13 11.28
CA ASN A 87 8.43 4.79 10.41
C ASN A 87 8.52 5.66 9.15
N MET A 88 7.49 6.47 8.85
CA MET A 88 7.47 7.38 7.70
C MET A 88 7.84 8.83 8.06
N ARG A 89 8.05 9.15 9.34
CA ARG A 89 8.29 10.54 9.79
C ARG A 89 9.64 11.11 9.37
N ASN A 90 10.66 10.27 9.24
CA ASN A 90 12.05 10.67 8.96
C ASN A 90 12.60 10.01 7.69
N VAL A 91 11.74 9.80 6.70
CA VAL A 91 12.12 9.15 5.44
C VAL A 91 12.49 10.23 4.42
N ASP A 92 13.51 9.94 3.61
CA ASP A 92 13.90 10.77 2.48
C ASP A 92 12.74 10.93 1.49
N ASP A 93 12.30 12.18 1.27
CA ASP A 93 11.19 12.52 0.38
C ASP A 93 11.41 12.02 -1.06
N GLY A 94 12.65 11.89 -1.50
CA GLY A 94 13.01 11.37 -2.82
C GLY A 94 12.64 9.88 -3.03
N ARG A 95 12.27 9.17 -1.96
CA ARG A 95 11.85 7.75 -2.00
C ARG A 95 10.36 7.54 -1.75
N LEU A 96 9.62 8.63 -1.52
CA LEU A 96 8.18 8.58 -1.36
C LEU A 96 7.49 8.66 -2.73
N ILE A 97 6.46 7.86 -2.90
CA ILE A 97 5.64 7.83 -4.10
C ILE A 97 4.17 7.90 -3.74
N GLU A 98 3.39 8.63 -4.54
CA GLU A 98 1.95 8.70 -4.34
C GLU A 98 1.30 7.36 -4.69
N VAL A 99 0.52 6.84 -3.76
CA VAL A 99 -0.27 5.62 -3.93
C VAL A 99 -1.70 5.88 -3.49
N LYS A 100 -2.65 5.19 -4.12
CA LYS A 100 -4.09 5.31 -3.82
C LYS A 100 -4.73 3.93 -3.81
N TRP A 101 -5.74 3.76 -2.97
CA TRP A 101 -6.60 2.59 -3.05
C TRP A 101 -7.35 2.55 -4.38
N ALA A 102 -7.47 1.37 -4.95
CA ALA A 102 -8.33 1.16 -6.12
C ALA A 102 -9.80 1.28 -5.71
N SER A 103 -10.65 1.72 -6.63
CA SER A 103 -12.08 1.93 -6.38
C SER A 103 -12.83 0.63 -6.05
N SER A 104 -12.32 -0.52 -6.47
CA SER A 104 -12.88 -1.85 -6.17
C SER A 104 -11.77 -2.72 -5.58
N VAL A 105 -11.67 -2.72 -4.26
CA VAL A 105 -10.76 -3.62 -3.54
C VAL A 105 -11.60 -4.76 -2.99
N SER A 106 -11.46 -5.95 -3.56
CA SER A 106 -12.17 -7.17 -3.13
C SER A 106 -11.31 -8.07 -2.22
N THR A 107 -10.16 -7.58 -1.77
CA THR A 107 -9.23 -8.31 -0.90
C THR A 107 -9.43 -7.92 0.56
N SER A 108 -9.34 -8.92 1.44
CA SER A 108 -9.34 -8.73 2.89
C SER A 108 -7.94 -8.36 3.39
N PHE A 109 -7.86 -7.59 4.45
CA PHE A 109 -6.64 -7.04 5.04
C PHE A 109 -6.56 -7.38 6.53
N ASP A 110 -5.35 -7.59 7.02
CA ASP A 110 -5.14 -7.85 8.44
C ASP A 110 -4.90 -6.52 9.19
N ALA A 111 -5.71 -6.25 10.22
CA ALA A 111 -5.55 -5.11 11.11
C ALA A 111 -5.19 -5.60 12.52
N SER A 112 -4.22 -4.92 13.16
CA SER A 112 -3.82 -5.20 14.53
C SER A 112 -4.59 -4.29 15.49
N ILE A 113 -5.30 -4.87 16.44
CA ILE A 113 -6.03 -4.17 17.49
C ILE A 113 -5.49 -4.60 18.86
N ARG A 114 -5.39 -3.66 19.77
CA ARG A 114 -5.05 -3.90 21.17
C ARG A 114 -6.26 -3.64 22.03
N VAL A 115 -6.54 -4.57 22.93
CA VAL A 115 -7.62 -4.49 23.88
C VAL A 115 -7.06 -4.61 25.29
N LEU A 116 -7.51 -3.71 26.15
CA LEU A 116 -7.13 -3.63 27.55
C LEU A 116 -8.34 -3.96 28.42
N GLY A 117 -8.14 -4.72 29.48
CA GLY A 117 -9.18 -5.07 30.44
C GLY A 117 -8.60 -5.73 31.69
N ASP A 118 -9.44 -6.02 32.66
CA ASP A 118 -8.99 -6.60 33.93
C ASP A 118 -8.74 -8.11 33.82
N ASP A 119 -9.55 -8.80 33.02
CA ASP A 119 -9.44 -10.24 32.82
C ASP A 119 -9.20 -10.63 31.36
N GLN A 120 -8.17 -11.44 31.14
CA GLN A 120 -7.77 -11.90 29.80
C GLN A 120 -8.83 -12.81 29.16
N GLY A 121 -9.47 -13.68 29.94
CA GLY A 121 -10.49 -14.60 29.45
C GLY A 121 -11.74 -13.87 29.01
N GLU A 122 -12.14 -12.82 29.73
CA GLU A 122 -13.26 -11.96 29.35
C GLU A 122 -12.97 -11.17 28.07
N ILE A 123 -11.75 -10.63 27.89
CA ILE A 123 -11.32 -9.97 26.65
C ILE A 123 -11.41 -10.95 25.49
N LEU A 124 -10.85 -12.14 25.63
CA LEU A 124 -10.84 -13.18 24.58
C LEU A 124 -12.26 -13.56 24.19
N SER A 125 -13.13 -13.83 25.17
CA SER A 125 -14.52 -14.21 24.93
C SER A 125 -15.31 -13.10 24.21
N CYS A 126 -15.19 -11.86 24.71
CA CYS A 126 -15.87 -10.71 24.13
C CYS A 126 -15.43 -10.46 22.68
N VAL A 127 -14.13 -10.36 22.44
CA VAL A 127 -13.61 -10.02 21.09
C VAL A 127 -13.87 -11.16 20.12
N SER A 128 -13.65 -12.42 20.52
CA SER A 128 -13.89 -13.57 19.64
C SER A 128 -15.37 -13.71 19.26
N GLY A 129 -16.28 -13.48 20.22
CA GLY A 129 -17.72 -13.48 19.98
C GLY A 129 -18.14 -12.39 19.01
N LEU A 130 -17.67 -11.17 19.18
CA LEU A 130 -17.98 -10.03 18.30
C LEU A 130 -17.41 -10.23 16.89
N VAL A 131 -16.17 -10.71 16.77
CA VAL A 131 -15.53 -10.97 15.47
C VAL A 131 -16.30 -12.05 14.72
N ALA A 132 -16.68 -13.14 15.39
CA ALA A 132 -17.47 -14.21 14.80
C ALA A 132 -18.88 -13.72 14.38
N GLN A 133 -19.55 -12.94 15.23
CA GLN A 133 -20.88 -12.37 14.94
C GLN A 133 -20.87 -11.46 13.71
N LEU A 134 -19.77 -10.73 13.49
CA LEU A 134 -19.58 -9.84 12.33
C LEU A 134 -19.07 -10.56 11.09
N GLY A 135 -18.80 -11.88 11.17
CA GLY A 135 -18.29 -12.68 10.06
C GLY A 135 -16.84 -12.43 9.70
N TYR A 136 -16.06 -11.84 10.61
CA TYR A 136 -14.63 -11.61 10.44
C TYR A 136 -13.82 -12.80 10.98
N SER A 137 -12.52 -12.84 10.66
CA SER A 137 -11.62 -13.90 11.10
C SER A 137 -10.47 -13.33 11.93
N ILE A 138 -10.16 -13.99 13.05
CA ILE A 138 -8.95 -13.70 13.83
C ILE A 138 -7.81 -14.51 13.25
N THR A 139 -6.71 -13.86 12.87
CA THR A 139 -5.51 -14.51 12.28
C THR A 139 -4.42 -14.76 13.30
N ALA A 140 -4.34 -13.95 14.36
CA ALA A 140 -3.41 -14.13 15.47
C ALA A 140 -3.95 -13.50 16.74
N ILE A 141 -3.55 -14.06 17.88
CA ILE A 141 -3.84 -13.56 19.23
C ILE A 141 -2.56 -13.62 20.04
N ASN A 142 -2.26 -12.55 20.78
CA ASN A 142 -1.15 -12.50 21.72
C ASN A 142 -1.62 -11.80 22.99
N GLY A 143 -1.59 -12.51 24.11
CA GLY A 143 -2.02 -11.99 25.40
C GLY A 143 -0.85 -11.87 26.38
N ARG A 144 -0.83 -10.79 27.15
CA ARG A 144 0.10 -10.57 28.26
C ARG A 144 -0.57 -9.78 29.38
N ILE A 145 -0.02 -9.91 30.58
CA ILE A 145 -0.42 -9.09 31.73
C ILE A 145 0.66 -8.05 31.95
N ASP A 146 0.27 -6.79 32.03
CA ASP A 146 1.17 -5.72 32.41
C ASP A 146 1.47 -5.84 33.91
N ALA A 147 2.74 -6.09 34.26
CA ALA A 147 3.16 -6.32 35.63
C ALA A 147 2.99 -5.08 36.56
N LYS A 148 2.97 -3.87 35.97
CA LYS A 148 2.85 -2.62 36.75
C LYS A 148 1.39 -2.28 37.02
N THR A 149 0.54 -2.36 36.03
CA THR A 149 -0.88 -1.98 36.14
C THR A 149 -1.78 -3.15 36.48
N LYS A 150 -1.29 -4.39 36.41
CA LYS A 150 -2.04 -5.64 36.50
C LYS A 150 -3.16 -5.75 35.48
N THR A 151 -3.09 -4.94 34.44
CA THR A 151 -4.08 -4.93 33.35
C THR A 151 -3.74 -6.00 32.31
N SER A 152 -4.73 -6.75 31.88
CA SER A 152 -4.61 -7.69 30.79
C SER A 152 -4.57 -6.93 29.47
N VAL A 153 -3.54 -7.21 28.66
CA VAL A 153 -3.34 -6.63 27.32
C VAL A 153 -3.42 -7.75 26.31
N VAL A 154 -4.38 -7.68 25.39
CA VAL A 154 -4.52 -8.69 24.34
C VAL A 154 -4.46 -8.02 22.96
N ASP A 155 -3.51 -8.47 22.17
CA ASP A 155 -3.33 -8.04 20.78
C ASP A 155 -3.99 -9.07 19.86
N PHE A 156 -4.88 -8.59 18.97
CA PHE A 156 -5.56 -9.40 17.98
C PHE A 156 -5.19 -8.91 16.58
N ASN A 157 -4.91 -9.85 15.69
CA ASN A 157 -4.91 -9.57 14.25
C ASN A 157 -6.22 -10.07 13.67
N VAL A 158 -7.00 -9.15 13.12
CA VAL A 158 -8.33 -9.42 12.58
C VAL A 158 -8.35 -9.14 11.09
N ARG A 159 -8.91 -10.06 10.33
CA ARG A 159 -9.07 -9.90 8.88
C ARG A 159 -10.36 -9.16 8.57
N LEU A 160 -10.24 -8.01 7.91
CA LEU A 160 -11.29 -7.04 7.63
C LEU A 160 -11.24 -6.61 6.16
N ASN A 161 -12.32 -6.01 5.69
CA ASN A 161 -12.40 -5.55 4.30
C ASN A 161 -12.17 -4.03 4.16
N SER A 162 -12.39 -3.26 5.23
CA SER A 162 -12.30 -1.78 5.19
C SER A 162 -11.97 -1.16 6.54
N LEU A 163 -11.58 0.12 6.51
CA LEU A 163 -11.43 0.93 7.73
C LEU A 163 -12.76 1.08 8.48
N HIS A 164 -13.88 1.19 7.76
CA HIS A 164 -15.21 1.28 8.37
C HIS A 164 -15.55 0.04 9.22
N ASP A 165 -15.17 -1.16 8.75
CA ASP A 165 -15.35 -2.41 9.49
C ASP A 165 -14.52 -2.41 10.78
N LEU A 166 -13.27 -1.93 10.70
CA LEU A 166 -12.39 -1.78 11.85
C LEU A 166 -12.98 -0.82 12.90
N ASP A 167 -13.44 0.35 12.47
CA ASP A 167 -14.03 1.35 13.36
C ASP A 167 -15.31 0.82 14.01
N SER A 168 -16.13 0.11 13.26
CA SER A 168 -17.36 -0.53 13.77
C SER A 168 -17.05 -1.61 14.81
N LEU A 169 -16.03 -2.41 14.56
CA LEU A 169 -15.57 -3.44 15.50
C LEU A 169 -15.05 -2.79 16.80
N LEU A 170 -14.16 -1.79 16.69
CA LEU A 170 -13.60 -1.09 17.84
C LEU A 170 -14.68 -0.41 18.69
N LYS A 171 -15.68 0.22 18.05
CA LYS A 171 -16.82 0.82 18.76
C LYS A 171 -17.59 -0.23 19.55
N LYS A 172 -17.90 -1.37 18.94
CA LYS A 172 -18.63 -2.47 19.62
C LYS A 172 -17.83 -3.05 20.79
N ILE A 173 -16.52 -3.23 20.63
CA ILE A 173 -15.64 -3.70 21.71
C ILE A 173 -15.67 -2.72 22.89
N LYS A 174 -15.54 -1.41 22.65
CA LYS A 174 -15.55 -0.36 23.69
C LYS A 174 -16.89 -0.23 24.44
N LEU A 175 -17.99 -0.64 23.83
CA LEU A 175 -19.29 -0.66 24.49
C LEU A 175 -19.43 -1.76 25.54
N ASN A 176 -18.53 -2.73 25.58
CA ASN A 176 -18.53 -3.75 26.61
C ASN A 176 -17.91 -3.19 27.90
N GLY A 177 -18.69 -3.14 28.98
CA GLY A 177 -18.27 -2.55 30.26
C GLY A 177 -17.09 -3.24 30.96
N LYS A 178 -16.65 -4.39 30.47
CA LYS A 178 -15.48 -5.14 30.97
C LYS A 178 -14.17 -4.79 30.24
N ILE A 179 -14.26 -3.99 29.19
CA ILE A 179 -13.12 -3.52 28.42
C ILE A 179 -12.76 -2.10 28.87
N ILE A 180 -11.51 -1.91 29.25
CA ILE A 180 -10.97 -0.60 29.65
C ILE A 180 -10.77 0.28 28.43
N ASP A 181 -10.09 -0.26 27.40
CA ASP A 181 -9.92 0.44 26.12
C ASP A 181 -9.62 -0.56 24.98
N ALA A 182 -9.88 -0.12 23.74
CA ALA A 182 -9.55 -0.86 22.53
C ALA A 182 -9.13 0.11 21.43
N TYR A 183 -7.99 -0.13 20.80
CA TYR A 183 -7.48 0.72 19.76
C TYR A 183 -6.63 -0.05 18.75
N ARG A 184 -6.50 0.52 17.55
CA ARG A 184 -5.61 -0.01 16.52
C ARG A 184 -4.16 0.24 16.89
N THR A 185 -3.33 -0.79 16.76
CA THR A 185 -1.87 -0.66 16.97
C THR A 185 -1.14 -0.61 15.63
N SER A 186 0.00 0.10 15.61
CA SER A 186 1.11 -0.14 14.67
C SER A 186 2.11 -1.03 15.41
N THR A 187 2.48 -2.12 14.79
CA THR A 187 3.42 -3.11 15.36
C THR A 187 4.83 -2.58 15.31
#